data_67c565a11e5c30bb0d83315f1c307e4e
#
_entry.id   67c565a11e5c30bb0d83315f1c307e4e
#
_cell.length_a   1.000
_cell.length_b   1.000
_cell.length_c   1.000
_cell.angle_alpha   90.00
_cell.angle_beta   90.00
_cell.angle_gamma   90.00
#
_symmetry.space_group_name_H-M   'P 1'
#
loop_
_entity.id
_entity.type
_entity.pdbx_description
1 polymer ?
#
loop_
_entity_poly.entity_id
_entity_poly.type
_entity_poly.pdbx_seq_one_letter_code
_entity_poly.pdbx_strand_id
1 'polypeptide(L)'
;MKNACFVILSILLCFGVFHPGALSAADKYPVKPVEFIVPLEAGADGDIITRPVTQKVSQLLGQPVVIVNKPGAGSSIGYREVLRAKPDGYTLGWGSATLISNKLQGISPFDYHDFTMLGTFATYFPVIVAATNTKRPFTTIQEVISHAKANPGDVSMATGGVGQNWWVAAMAFFKGTGVEINAIPQAGTGALSMIQVAGGQTDLACVGLGAAKSMVDSGKVRLLVTLGDARAPAPYDKVPTLKELGYDVSYESTNFAMGPPKMAKDVTDILVKAIKQAVHEPEYVKFCTERNARWEYIPPENMVSQFDKRRKVVQEIMGKAGLLKEAK
;
A
#
# COMPACT_ATOMS: atom_id res chain seq x y z
N MET A 1 -82.15 21.47 50.96
CA MET A 1 -82.66 22.19 49.79
C MET A 1 -81.47 22.43 48.85
N LYS A 2 -81.60 21.98 47.62
CA LYS A 2 -80.68 22.13 46.44
C LYS A 2 -79.31 21.50 46.50
N ASN A 3 -79.24 20.24 46.06
CA ASN A 3 -78.09 19.50 45.68
C ASN A 3 -77.56 19.98 44.31
N ALA A 4 -76.29 20.33 44.22
CA ALA A 4 -75.59 20.56 42.96
C ALA A 4 -74.59 19.40 42.70
N CYS A 5 -74.93 18.59 41.72
CA CYS A 5 -74.06 17.50 41.22
C CYS A 5 -72.95 18.09 40.38
N PHE A 6 -71.68 17.88 40.77
CA PHE A 6 -70.51 18.19 39.95
C PHE A 6 -70.15 16.95 39.14
N VAL A 7 -70.29 17.00 37.83
CA VAL A 7 -69.83 16.01 36.90
C VAL A 7 -68.40 16.42 36.49
N ILE A 8 -67.35 15.67 36.92
CA ILE A 8 -66.00 15.84 36.52
C ILE A 8 -65.76 15.02 35.24
N LEU A 9 -65.62 15.73 34.11
CA LEU A 9 -65.30 15.17 32.82
C LEU A 9 -63.80 14.99 32.74
N SER A 10 -63.29 13.73 32.89
CA SER A 10 -61.86 13.38 32.72
C SER A 10 -61.54 13.34 31.24
N ILE A 11 -60.86 14.35 30.74
CA ILE A 11 -60.19 14.33 29.40
C ILE A 11 -58.90 13.62 29.53
N LEU A 12 -58.84 12.36 29.06
CA LEU A 12 -57.58 11.63 28.83
C LEU A 12 -56.85 12.23 27.62
N LEU A 13 -55.84 13.07 27.86
CA LEU A 13 -54.92 13.52 26.82
C LEU A 13 -53.96 12.37 26.52
N CYS A 14 -54.18 11.62 25.42
CA CYS A 14 -53.22 10.73 24.84
C CYS A 14 -52.08 11.57 24.24
N PHE A 15 -51.02 11.80 25.02
CA PHE A 15 -49.74 12.24 24.47
C PHE A 15 -49.14 11.08 23.67
N GLY A 16 -49.39 11.06 22.38
CA GLY A 16 -48.62 10.24 21.43
C GLY A 16 -47.17 10.67 21.51
N VAL A 17 -46.33 9.83 22.10
CA VAL A 17 -44.88 9.98 22.05
C VAL A 17 -44.45 9.79 20.60
N PHE A 18 -44.36 10.88 19.87
CA PHE A 18 -43.69 10.92 18.58
C PHE A 18 -42.20 10.62 18.88
N HIS A 19 -41.78 9.37 18.71
CA HIS A 19 -40.39 9.04 18.63
C HIS A 19 -39.92 9.55 17.24
N PRO A 20 -39.15 10.62 17.14
CA PRO A 20 -38.47 10.89 15.87
C PRO A 20 -37.57 9.68 15.64
N GLY A 21 -37.91 8.87 14.65
CA GLY A 21 -37.02 7.82 14.19
C GLY A 21 -35.65 8.44 14.01
N ALA A 22 -34.64 7.96 14.76
CA ALA A 22 -33.29 8.38 14.58
C ALA A 22 -32.90 8.05 13.12
N LEU A 23 -32.88 9.08 12.26
CA LEU A 23 -32.33 8.93 10.92
C LEU A 23 -30.95 8.33 11.11
N SER A 24 -30.70 7.15 10.50
CA SER A 24 -29.39 6.51 10.50
C SER A 24 -28.37 7.53 10.00
N ALA A 25 -27.23 7.62 10.66
CA ALA A 25 -26.14 8.49 10.22
C ALA A 25 -25.72 8.21 8.75
N ALA A 26 -26.00 7.01 8.25
CA ALA A 26 -25.76 6.58 6.88
C ALA A 26 -26.68 7.26 5.85
N ASP A 27 -27.89 7.66 6.22
CA ASP A 27 -28.83 8.29 5.26
C ASP A 27 -28.35 9.67 4.77
N LYS A 28 -27.31 10.21 5.38
CA LYS A 28 -26.73 11.53 5.03
C LYS A 28 -25.22 11.53 4.84
N TYR A 29 -24.54 10.38 5.01
CA TYR A 29 -23.08 10.33 4.85
C TYR A 29 -22.68 10.24 3.37
N PRO A 30 -21.64 11.02 2.93
CA PRO A 30 -21.01 12.15 3.62
C PRO A 30 -21.75 13.48 3.38
N VAL A 31 -21.75 14.38 4.37
CA VAL A 31 -22.33 15.74 4.26
C VAL A 31 -21.28 16.85 4.18
N LYS A 32 -20.02 16.50 4.27
CA LYS A 32 -18.84 17.40 4.20
C LYS A 32 -17.66 16.68 3.53
N PRO A 33 -16.61 17.40 3.13
CA PRO A 33 -15.42 16.79 2.55
C PRO A 33 -14.80 15.71 3.43
N VAL A 34 -14.26 14.67 2.78
CA VAL A 34 -13.50 13.57 3.40
C VAL A 34 -12.00 13.80 3.17
N GLU A 35 -11.20 13.73 4.20
CA GLU A 35 -9.74 13.76 4.09
C GLU A 35 -9.21 12.35 3.82
N PHE A 36 -8.30 12.24 2.84
CA PHE A 36 -7.59 11.00 2.53
C PHE A 36 -6.08 11.20 2.74
N ILE A 37 -5.58 10.69 3.86
CA ILE A 37 -4.18 10.84 4.25
C ILE A 37 -3.32 9.89 3.44
N VAL A 38 -2.35 10.45 2.71
CA VAL A 38 -1.31 9.71 2.02
C VAL A 38 0.02 9.97 2.75
N PRO A 39 0.57 8.98 3.45
CA PRO A 39 1.77 9.14 4.29
C PRO A 39 3.07 9.11 3.46
N LEU A 40 3.04 9.72 2.30
CA LEU A 40 4.13 9.81 1.33
C LEU A 40 4.23 11.24 0.80
N GLU A 41 5.39 11.58 0.25
CA GLU A 41 5.55 12.82 -0.49
C GLU A 41 4.61 12.87 -1.69
N ALA A 42 4.15 14.06 -2.05
CA ALA A 42 3.36 14.25 -3.26
C ALA A 42 4.16 13.84 -4.49
N GLY A 43 3.54 13.09 -5.41
CA GLY A 43 4.20 12.54 -6.58
C GLY A 43 4.92 11.21 -6.36
N ALA A 44 4.91 10.64 -5.16
CA ALA A 44 5.33 9.27 -4.92
C ALA A 44 4.37 8.27 -5.57
N ASP A 45 4.84 7.04 -5.88
CA ASP A 45 4.04 6.01 -6.57
C ASP A 45 2.67 5.78 -5.89
N GLY A 46 2.65 5.66 -4.55
CA GLY A 46 1.42 5.48 -3.79
C GLY A 46 0.49 6.71 -3.82
N ASP A 47 1.02 7.93 -3.89
CA ASP A 47 0.24 9.14 -4.07
C ASP A 47 -0.38 9.19 -5.47
N ILE A 48 0.42 8.92 -6.50
CA ILE A 48 -0.01 8.94 -7.90
C ILE A 48 -1.16 7.94 -8.14
N ILE A 49 -1.02 6.70 -7.64
CA ILE A 49 -2.02 5.64 -7.86
C ILE A 49 -3.34 5.90 -7.11
N THR A 50 -3.29 6.67 -6.01
CA THR A 50 -4.44 6.98 -5.16
C THR A 50 -5.30 8.11 -5.73
N ARG A 51 -4.70 9.07 -6.45
CA ARG A 51 -5.40 10.27 -6.95
C ARG A 51 -6.62 9.96 -7.83
N PRO A 52 -6.54 9.08 -8.85
CA PRO A 52 -7.71 8.73 -9.66
C PRO A 52 -8.81 8.03 -8.85
N VAL A 53 -8.42 7.20 -7.86
CA VAL A 53 -9.38 6.53 -6.97
C VAL A 53 -10.14 7.55 -6.14
N THR A 54 -9.44 8.47 -5.45
CA THR A 54 -10.09 9.50 -4.62
C THR A 54 -10.95 10.45 -5.45
N GLN A 55 -10.53 10.79 -6.67
CA GLN A 55 -11.32 11.59 -7.60
C GLN A 55 -12.64 10.90 -7.95
N LYS A 56 -12.60 9.60 -8.29
CA LYS A 56 -13.82 8.84 -8.61
C LYS A 56 -14.70 8.64 -7.39
N VAL A 57 -14.11 8.34 -6.24
CA VAL A 57 -14.84 8.23 -4.96
C VAL A 57 -15.53 9.56 -4.62
N SER A 58 -14.90 10.71 -4.86
CA SER A 58 -15.53 12.04 -4.70
C SER A 58 -16.81 12.18 -5.54
N GLN A 59 -16.76 11.75 -6.79
CA GLN A 59 -17.93 11.78 -7.69
C GLN A 59 -19.05 10.87 -7.20
N LEU A 60 -18.70 9.67 -6.74
CA LEU A 60 -19.66 8.67 -6.28
C LEU A 60 -20.34 9.06 -4.96
N LEU A 61 -19.60 9.73 -4.07
CA LEU A 61 -20.09 10.19 -2.78
C LEU A 61 -20.80 11.57 -2.84
N GLY A 62 -20.61 12.32 -3.93
CA GLY A 62 -21.15 13.68 -4.05
C GLY A 62 -20.48 14.70 -3.12
N GLN A 63 -19.35 14.36 -2.51
CA GLN A 63 -18.55 15.21 -1.64
C GLN A 63 -17.06 15.09 -1.99
N PRO A 64 -16.27 16.16 -1.86
CA PRO A 64 -14.84 16.11 -2.12
C PRO A 64 -14.13 15.08 -1.23
N VAL A 65 -13.27 14.24 -1.83
CA VAL A 65 -12.28 13.44 -1.12
C VAL A 65 -10.91 14.05 -1.39
N VAL A 66 -10.34 14.70 -0.38
CA VAL A 66 -9.15 15.55 -0.51
C VAL A 66 -7.91 14.80 -0.02
N ILE A 67 -6.91 14.64 -0.89
CA ILE A 67 -5.64 14.04 -0.50
C ILE A 67 -4.83 15.03 0.34
N VAL A 68 -4.34 14.54 1.49
CA VAL A 68 -3.43 15.25 2.38
C VAL A 68 -2.15 14.42 2.52
N ASN A 69 -1.04 14.91 1.95
CA ASN A 69 0.25 14.23 2.04
C ASN A 69 0.89 14.49 3.41
N LYS A 70 1.19 13.43 4.18
CA LYS A 70 1.82 13.49 5.51
C LYS A 70 2.96 12.48 5.63
N PRO A 71 4.09 12.73 4.98
CA PRO A 71 5.26 11.87 5.01
C PRO A 71 5.97 11.89 6.38
N GLY A 72 6.92 10.98 6.54
CA GLY A 72 7.84 10.96 7.67
C GLY A 72 7.80 9.67 8.50
N ALA A 73 8.91 9.39 9.16
CA ALA A 73 9.14 8.19 9.99
C ALA A 73 8.68 6.88 9.32
N GLY A 74 9.06 6.67 8.05
CA GLY A 74 8.64 5.49 7.30
C GLY A 74 7.12 5.38 7.12
N SER A 75 6.43 6.49 6.91
CA SER A 75 4.97 6.61 6.82
C SER A 75 4.22 6.56 8.17
N SER A 76 4.89 6.31 9.30
CA SER A 76 4.24 6.16 10.61
C SER A 76 3.54 7.43 11.10
N ILE A 77 3.97 8.63 10.65
CA ILE A 77 3.31 9.89 11.01
C ILE A 77 1.88 9.91 10.46
N GLY A 78 1.71 9.71 9.17
CA GLY A 78 0.39 9.71 8.55
C GLY A 78 -0.49 8.53 9.00
N TYR A 79 0.09 7.35 9.17
CA TYR A 79 -0.65 6.20 9.72
C TYR A 79 -1.22 6.47 11.12
N ARG A 80 -0.42 7.09 11.99
CA ARG A 80 -0.85 7.44 13.35
C ARG A 80 -2.00 8.44 13.34
N GLU A 81 -2.03 9.33 12.37
CA GLU A 81 -3.11 10.28 12.23
C GLU A 81 -4.43 9.60 11.86
N VAL A 82 -4.41 8.70 10.88
CA VAL A 82 -5.59 7.87 10.56
C VAL A 82 -6.03 7.04 11.76
N LEU A 83 -5.09 6.42 12.49
CA LEU A 83 -5.38 5.59 13.65
C LEU A 83 -6.12 6.36 14.77
N ARG A 84 -5.79 7.64 14.95
CA ARG A 84 -6.35 8.51 16.00
C ARG A 84 -7.59 9.29 15.57
N ALA A 85 -7.94 9.21 14.30
CA ALA A 85 -9.11 9.92 13.78
C ALA A 85 -10.41 9.37 14.36
N LYS A 86 -11.48 10.16 14.29
CA LYS A 86 -12.81 9.71 14.65
C LYS A 86 -13.29 8.63 13.69
N PRO A 87 -13.97 7.57 14.17
CA PRO A 87 -14.43 6.48 13.30
C PRO A 87 -15.72 6.83 12.54
N ASP A 88 -15.82 8.07 12.06
CA ASP A 88 -16.99 8.65 11.40
C ASP A 88 -16.87 8.68 9.85
N GLY A 89 -15.76 8.15 9.30
CA GLY A 89 -15.54 8.06 7.86
C GLY A 89 -15.00 9.34 7.20
N TYR A 90 -14.77 10.42 7.93
CA TYR A 90 -14.27 11.69 7.36
C TYR A 90 -12.74 11.80 7.32
N THR A 91 -12.03 10.85 7.91
CA THR A 91 -10.58 10.72 7.77
C THR A 91 -10.26 9.29 7.37
N LEU A 92 -9.75 9.13 6.17
CA LEU A 92 -9.31 7.86 5.61
C LEU A 92 -7.79 7.91 5.36
N GLY A 93 -7.21 6.79 5.00
CA GLY A 93 -5.79 6.75 4.69
C GLY A 93 -5.41 5.71 3.65
N TRP A 94 -4.26 5.95 3.06
CA TRP A 94 -3.54 4.99 2.24
C TRP A 94 -2.68 4.09 3.12
N GLY A 95 -2.64 2.81 2.79
CA GLY A 95 -1.79 1.82 3.43
C GLY A 95 -1.00 0.97 2.44
N SER A 96 0.08 0.38 2.91
CA SER A 96 0.88 -0.61 2.18
C SER A 96 1.54 -1.62 3.13
N ALA A 97 2.33 -2.54 2.56
CA ALA A 97 3.12 -3.51 3.34
C ALA A 97 4.09 -2.85 4.35
N THR A 98 4.36 -1.55 4.23
CA THR A 98 5.17 -0.79 5.21
C THR A 98 4.57 -0.82 6.62
N LEU A 99 3.25 -0.96 6.77
CA LEU A 99 2.62 -1.18 8.08
C LEU A 99 3.15 -2.44 8.79
N ILE A 100 3.37 -3.51 8.03
CA ILE A 100 3.95 -4.76 8.54
C ILE A 100 5.38 -4.53 9.01
N SER A 101 6.22 -3.96 8.14
CA SER A 101 7.64 -3.79 8.43
C SER A 101 7.89 -2.79 9.56
N ASN A 102 7.11 -1.73 9.66
CA ASN A 102 7.22 -0.76 10.75
C ASN A 102 6.93 -1.38 12.12
N LYS A 103 5.91 -2.24 12.21
CA LYS A 103 5.59 -2.96 13.44
C LYS A 103 6.73 -3.90 13.84
N LEU A 104 7.21 -4.69 12.89
CA LEU A 104 8.29 -5.65 13.12
C LEU A 104 9.62 -4.98 13.50
N GLN A 105 9.86 -3.75 13.05
CA GLN A 105 11.04 -2.96 13.41
C GLN A 105 10.87 -2.13 14.69
N GLY A 106 9.67 -2.14 15.30
CA GLY A 106 9.37 -1.29 16.46
C GLY A 106 9.32 0.21 16.13
N ILE A 107 9.19 0.58 14.84
CA ILE A 107 9.00 1.97 14.38
C ILE A 107 7.60 2.46 14.77
N SER A 108 6.60 1.59 14.69
CA SER A 108 5.25 1.86 15.18
C SER A 108 4.72 0.73 16.07
N PRO A 109 3.91 1.04 17.10
CA PRO A 109 3.28 0.03 17.95
C PRO A 109 2.06 -0.64 17.29
N PHE A 110 1.64 -0.20 16.11
CA PHE A 110 0.44 -0.64 15.37
C PHE A 110 0.81 -1.24 14.03
N ASP A 111 -0.10 -2.04 13.47
CA ASP A 111 -0.04 -2.57 12.10
C ASP A 111 -1.43 -2.54 11.43
N TYR A 112 -1.60 -3.29 10.33
CA TYR A 112 -2.86 -3.31 9.56
C TYR A 112 -4.07 -3.85 10.34
N HIS A 113 -3.89 -4.63 11.42
CA HIS A 113 -4.99 -5.10 12.28
C HIS A 113 -5.65 -3.98 13.08
N ASP A 114 -4.96 -2.88 13.26
CA ASP A 114 -5.45 -1.75 14.05
C ASP A 114 -6.33 -0.79 13.24
N PHE A 115 -6.62 -1.10 11.97
CA PHE A 115 -7.38 -0.24 11.05
C PHE A 115 -8.63 -0.95 10.51
N THR A 116 -9.61 -0.17 10.07
CA THR A 116 -10.72 -0.66 9.26
C THR A 116 -10.29 -0.73 7.80
N MET A 117 -10.22 -1.93 7.22
CA MET A 117 -9.85 -2.13 5.82
C MET A 117 -10.99 -1.73 4.89
N LEU A 118 -10.68 -1.07 3.77
CA LEU A 118 -11.68 -0.57 2.82
C LEU A 118 -11.51 -1.11 1.39
N GLY A 119 -10.46 -1.90 1.14
CA GLY A 119 -10.17 -2.51 -0.15
C GLY A 119 -8.83 -2.08 -0.75
N THR A 120 -8.30 -2.90 -1.65
CA THR A 120 -7.04 -2.61 -2.33
C THR A 120 -7.26 -1.83 -3.62
N PHE A 121 -6.20 -1.18 -4.13
CA PHE A 121 -6.23 -0.39 -5.37
C PHE A 121 -5.44 -1.07 -6.48
N ALA A 122 -4.14 -1.29 -6.21
CA ALA A 122 -3.19 -1.80 -7.16
C ALA A 122 -1.96 -2.38 -6.43
N THR A 123 -1.24 -3.22 -7.13
CA THR A 123 -0.04 -3.87 -6.63
C THR A 123 1.14 -3.50 -7.52
N TYR A 124 2.22 -3.03 -6.91
CA TYR A 124 3.47 -2.75 -7.60
C TYR A 124 4.39 -3.95 -7.58
N PHE A 125 5.08 -4.17 -8.69
CA PHE A 125 6.10 -5.18 -8.83
C PHE A 125 7.46 -4.60 -8.46
N PRO A 126 8.19 -5.18 -7.50
CA PRO A 126 9.60 -4.91 -7.38
C PRO A 126 10.34 -5.59 -8.55
N VAL A 127 11.31 -4.88 -9.05
CA VAL A 127 12.18 -5.35 -10.13
C VAL A 127 13.62 -5.19 -9.73
N ILE A 128 14.49 -6.03 -10.31
CA ILE A 128 15.93 -5.83 -10.25
C ILE A 128 16.38 -5.35 -11.62
N VAL A 129 17.05 -4.21 -11.63
CA VAL A 129 17.68 -3.63 -12.80
C VAL A 129 19.19 -3.62 -12.64
N ALA A 130 19.92 -3.71 -13.76
CA ALA A 130 21.38 -3.64 -13.80
C ALA A 130 21.85 -2.39 -14.53
N ALA A 131 22.98 -1.84 -14.11
CA ALA A 131 23.70 -0.81 -14.82
C ALA A 131 24.15 -1.31 -16.20
N THR A 132 23.99 -0.49 -17.24
CA THR A 132 24.52 -0.79 -18.57
C THR A 132 25.89 -0.12 -18.82
N ASN A 133 26.10 1.03 -18.16
CA ASN A 133 27.38 1.77 -18.23
C ASN A 133 28.23 1.45 -17.00
N THR A 134 28.82 0.24 -16.96
CA THR A 134 29.61 -0.26 -15.85
C THR A 134 30.69 -1.22 -16.37
N LYS A 135 31.72 -1.48 -15.56
CA LYS A 135 32.73 -2.49 -15.84
C LYS A 135 32.18 -3.92 -15.86
N ARG A 136 30.98 -4.13 -15.29
CA ARG A 136 30.33 -5.44 -15.13
C ARG A 136 28.83 -5.35 -15.57
N PRO A 137 28.60 -5.26 -16.89
CA PRO A 137 27.25 -5.12 -17.43
C PRO A 137 26.50 -6.46 -17.42
N PHE A 138 25.88 -6.83 -16.29
CA PHE A 138 25.03 -8.01 -16.21
C PHE A 138 23.87 -7.93 -17.23
N THR A 139 23.65 -9.05 -17.94
CA THR A 139 22.62 -9.16 -18.97
C THR A 139 21.42 -10.00 -18.52
N THR A 140 21.63 -10.89 -17.57
CA THR A 140 20.61 -11.77 -17.00
C THR A 140 20.72 -11.81 -15.47
N ILE A 141 19.63 -12.17 -14.80
CA ILE A 141 19.67 -12.36 -13.35
C ILE A 141 20.48 -13.61 -12.97
N GLN A 142 20.56 -14.62 -13.84
CA GLN A 142 21.36 -15.82 -13.61
C GLN A 142 22.86 -15.49 -13.55
N GLU A 143 23.35 -14.56 -14.41
CA GLU A 143 24.72 -14.08 -14.34
C GLU A 143 25.01 -13.41 -12.98
N VAL A 144 24.07 -12.57 -12.50
CA VAL A 144 24.18 -11.94 -11.16
C VAL A 144 24.29 -13.00 -10.07
N ILE A 145 23.36 -13.97 -10.08
CA ILE A 145 23.31 -15.03 -9.05
C ILE A 145 24.61 -15.87 -9.08
N SER A 146 25.06 -16.27 -10.26
CA SER A 146 26.27 -17.07 -10.42
C SER A 146 27.51 -16.31 -9.94
N HIS A 147 27.63 -15.03 -10.32
CA HIS A 147 28.76 -14.19 -9.92
C HIS A 147 28.76 -13.94 -8.41
N ALA A 148 27.60 -13.57 -7.82
CA ALA A 148 27.50 -13.29 -6.39
C ALA A 148 27.73 -14.53 -5.51
N LYS A 149 27.39 -15.74 -6.01
CA LYS A 149 27.75 -17.00 -5.32
C LYS A 149 29.23 -17.30 -5.36
N ALA A 150 29.91 -17.00 -6.47
CA ALA A 150 31.33 -17.18 -6.61
C ALA A 150 32.15 -16.11 -5.87
N ASN A 151 31.63 -14.92 -5.72
CA ASN A 151 32.28 -13.74 -5.14
C ASN A 151 31.31 -13.04 -4.14
N PRO A 152 31.11 -13.60 -2.94
CA PRO A 152 30.20 -13.03 -1.93
C PRO A 152 30.57 -11.58 -1.59
N GLY A 153 29.56 -10.68 -1.58
CA GLY A 153 29.72 -9.26 -1.25
C GLY A 153 30.31 -8.37 -2.36
N ASP A 154 30.75 -8.95 -3.49
CA ASP A 154 31.40 -8.19 -4.60
C ASP A 154 30.38 -7.41 -5.46
N VAL A 155 29.13 -7.86 -5.53
CA VAL A 155 28.04 -7.16 -6.23
C VAL A 155 27.40 -6.15 -5.30
N SER A 156 27.14 -4.93 -5.81
CA SER A 156 26.44 -3.87 -5.07
C SER A 156 25.02 -3.66 -5.59
N MET A 157 24.05 -3.40 -4.68
CA MET A 157 22.66 -3.15 -5.03
C MET A 157 22.09 -1.96 -4.26
N ALA A 158 21.70 -0.90 -4.96
CA ALA A 158 20.93 0.18 -4.39
C ALA A 158 19.49 -0.30 -4.07
N THR A 159 19.00 0.01 -2.88
CA THR A 159 17.67 -0.40 -2.41
C THR A 159 16.90 0.78 -1.83
N GLY A 160 15.65 0.60 -1.41
CA GLY A 160 14.96 1.53 -0.50
C GLY A 160 15.63 1.56 0.88
N GLY A 161 15.21 2.48 1.73
CA GLY A 161 15.68 2.55 3.13
C GLY A 161 15.47 1.23 3.87
N VAL A 162 16.31 0.96 4.85
CA VAL A 162 16.28 -0.28 5.65
C VAL A 162 14.88 -0.56 6.18
N GLY A 163 14.36 -1.75 5.91
CA GLY A 163 13.01 -2.18 6.31
C GLY A 163 11.87 -1.63 5.46
N GLN A 164 12.12 -0.76 4.49
CA GLN A 164 11.11 -0.33 3.52
C GLN A 164 10.87 -1.37 2.42
N ASN A 165 9.79 -1.21 1.65
CA ASN A 165 9.33 -2.21 0.67
C ASN A 165 10.43 -2.72 -0.26
N TRP A 166 11.21 -1.84 -0.88
CA TRP A 166 12.23 -2.24 -1.86
C TRP A 166 13.47 -2.85 -1.22
N TRP A 167 13.77 -2.48 0.01
CA TRP A 167 14.79 -3.16 0.80
C TRP A 167 14.34 -4.58 1.18
N VAL A 168 13.11 -4.74 1.64
CA VAL A 168 12.55 -6.07 1.98
C VAL A 168 12.53 -6.97 0.74
N ALA A 169 12.16 -6.42 -0.43
CA ALA A 169 12.19 -7.14 -1.69
C ALA A 169 13.61 -7.61 -2.06
N ALA A 170 14.63 -6.74 -1.90
CA ALA A 170 16.02 -7.11 -2.12
C ALA A 170 16.48 -8.22 -1.16
N MET A 171 16.13 -8.13 0.13
CA MET A 171 16.46 -9.17 1.11
C MET A 171 15.75 -10.50 0.81
N ALA A 172 14.51 -10.45 0.29
CA ALA A 172 13.80 -11.65 -0.18
C ALA A 172 14.57 -12.32 -1.34
N PHE A 173 15.06 -11.52 -2.29
CA PHE A 173 15.90 -12.01 -3.39
C PHE A 173 17.19 -12.64 -2.87
N PHE A 174 17.95 -11.96 -2.00
CA PHE A 174 19.22 -12.50 -1.47
C PHE A 174 19.00 -13.83 -0.76
N LYS A 175 18.00 -13.88 0.12
CA LYS A 175 17.67 -15.10 0.86
C LYS A 175 17.23 -16.24 -0.06
N GLY A 176 16.30 -15.97 -0.95
CA GLY A 176 15.69 -17.02 -1.77
C GLY A 176 16.60 -17.58 -2.83
N THR A 177 17.62 -16.81 -3.26
CA THR A 177 18.65 -17.25 -4.22
C THR A 177 19.93 -17.73 -3.55
N GLY A 178 20.11 -17.47 -2.24
CA GLY A 178 21.31 -17.83 -1.50
C GLY A 178 22.55 -17.03 -1.91
N VAL A 179 22.36 -15.75 -2.28
CA VAL A 179 23.46 -14.84 -2.64
C VAL A 179 23.75 -13.86 -1.51
N GLU A 180 25.00 -13.42 -1.45
CA GLU A 180 25.45 -12.33 -0.60
C GLU A 180 25.81 -11.13 -1.49
N ILE A 181 24.99 -10.07 -1.40
CA ILE A 181 25.12 -8.83 -2.17
C ILE A 181 25.20 -7.65 -1.20
N ASN A 182 26.08 -6.70 -1.49
CA ASN A 182 26.23 -5.49 -0.70
C ASN A 182 25.05 -4.54 -0.95
N ALA A 183 24.08 -4.54 -0.04
CA ALA A 183 22.91 -3.66 -0.09
C ALA A 183 23.31 -2.23 0.31
N ILE A 184 22.96 -1.24 -0.53
CA ILE A 184 23.21 0.18 -0.31
C ILE A 184 21.85 0.89 -0.15
N PRO A 185 21.33 1.02 1.10
CA PRO A 185 20.04 1.65 1.34
C PRO A 185 20.03 3.13 0.95
N GLN A 186 18.97 3.56 0.28
CA GLN A 186 18.74 4.93 -0.14
C GLN A 186 17.52 5.52 0.55
N ALA A 187 17.55 6.81 0.84
CA ALA A 187 16.35 7.50 1.29
C ALA A 187 15.33 7.66 0.14
N GLY A 188 14.03 7.60 0.45
CA GLY A 188 12.95 7.91 -0.49
C GLY A 188 12.46 6.73 -1.34
N THR A 189 11.83 7.04 -2.46
CA THR A 189 10.94 6.15 -3.23
C THR A 189 11.61 5.42 -4.40
N GLY A 190 12.91 5.23 -4.38
CA GLY A 190 13.64 4.51 -5.44
C GLY A 190 14.29 5.42 -6.50
N ALA A 191 13.96 6.71 -6.56
CA ALA A 191 14.58 7.63 -7.52
C ALA A 191 16.10 7.73 -7.33
N LEU A 192 16.58 7.83 -6.09
CA LEU A 192 18.02 7.84 -5.80
C LEU A 192 18.69 6.53 -6.18
N SER A 193 18.05 5.38 -5.93
CA SER A 193 18.56 4.09 -6.35
C SER A 193 18.72 4.00 -7.88
N MET A 194 17.76 4.57 -8.62
CA MET A 194 17.83 4.63 -10.09
C MET A 194 18.94 5.54 -10.58
N ILE A 195 19.19 6.67 -9.92
CA ILE A 195 20.33 7.56 -10.26
C ILE A 195 21.65 6.83 -10.06
N GLN A 196 21.81 6.11 -8.96
CA GLN A 196 23.05 5.39 -8.66
C GLN A 196 23.34 4.27 -9.65
N VAL A 197 22.34 3.43 -9.96
CA VAL A 197 22.54 2.34 -10.91
C VAL A 197 22.75 2.87 -12.33
N ALA A 198 22.02 3.89 -12.77
CA ALA A 198 22.22 4.48 -14.09
C ALA A 198 23.56 5.19 -14.24
N GLY A 199 24.11 5.72 -13.14
CA GLY A 199 25.44 6.32 -13.08
C GLY A 199 26.57 5.29 -12.90
N GLY A 200 26.26 3.99 -12.78
CA GLY A 200 27.26 2.93 -12.56
C GLY A 200 27.91 2.97 -11.17
N GLN A 201 27.30 3.66 -10.21
CA GLN A 201 27.78 3.72 -8.82
C GLN A 201 27.40 2.45 -8.05
N THR A 202 26.35 1.77 -8.47
CA THR A 202 25.98 0.43 -8.03
C THR A 202 25.77 -0.46 -9.25
N ASP A 203 26.04 -1.76 -9.13
CA ASP A 203 25.83 -2.73 -10.20
C ASP A 203 24.34 -2.93 -10.48
N LEU A 204 23.54 -2.93 -9.43
CA LEU A 204 22.10 -3.24 -9.44
C LEU A 204 21.29 -2.19 -8.68
N ALA A 205 19.99 -2.19 -8.95
CA ALA A 205 19.00 -1.58 -8.04
C ALA A 205 17.77 -2.47 -7.91
N CYS A 206 17.19 -2.50 -6.69
CA CYS A 206 15.86 -3.07 -6.43
C CYS A 206 14.87 -1.93 -6.19
N VAL A 207 13.90 -1.77 -7.08
CA VAL A 207 12.94 -0.66 -7.11
C VAL A 207 11.59 -1.12 -7.64
N GLY A 208 10.56 -0.27 -7.54
CA GLY A 208 9.31 -0.48 -8.26
C GLY A 208 9.50 -0.28 -9.77
N LEU A 209 8.80 -1.07 -10.59
CA LEU A 209 8.91 -0.98 -12.06
C LEU A 209 8.57 0.42 -12.59
N GLY A 210 7.62 1.12 -11.97
CA GLY A 210 7.28 2.49 -12.35
C GLY A 210 8.46 3.46 -12.26
N ALA A 211 9.30 3.34 -11.22
CA ALA A 211 10.50 4.17 -11.07
C ALA A 211 11.59 3.82 -12.10
N ALA A 212 11.67 2.55 -12.52
CA ALA A 212 12.68 2.09 -13.48
C ALA A 212 12.33 2.41 -14.94
N LYS A 213 11.04 2.57 -15.25
CA LYS A 213 10.49 2.61 -16.62
C LYS A 213 11.29 3.49 -17.59
N SER A 214 11.44 4.77 -17.29
CA SER A 214 12.07 5.72 -18.23
C SER A 214 13.54 5.38 -18.52
N MET A 215 14.26 4.83 -17.54
CA MET A 215 15.66 4.45 -17.71
C MET A 215 15.81 3.10 -18.42
N VAL A 216 14.87 2.18 -18.23
CA VAL A 216 14.80 0.92 -19.00
C VAL A 216 14.47 1.22 -20.46
N ASP A 217 13.44 2.03 -20.73
CA ASP A 217 13.01 2.38 -22.09
C ASP A 217 14.11 3.14 -22.86
N SER A 218 14.92 3.94 -22.18
CA SER A 218 16.07 4.64 -22.78
C SER A 218 17.35 3.82 -22.84
N GLY A 219 17.34 2.58 -22.36
CA GLY A 219 18.52 1.68 -22.37
C GLY A 219 19.62 2.04 -21.36
N LYS A 220 19.39 3.00 -20.46
CA LYS A 220 20.35 3.40 -19.41
C LYS A 220 20.54 2.34 -18.35
N VAL A 221 19.52 1.53 -18.11
CA VAL A 221 19.56 0.35 -17.25
C VAL A 221 18.86 -0.82 -17.96
N ARG A 222 19.16 -2.03 -17.54
CA ARG A 222 18.55 -3.26 -18.05
C ARG A 222 17.67 -3.87 -16.98
N LEU A 223 16.41 -4.20 -17.32
CA LEU A 223 15.52 -4.94 -16.47
C LEU A 223 15.86 -6.43 -16.53
N LEU A 224 16.22 -7.04 -15.40
CA LEU A 224 16.71 -8.42 -15.33
C LEU A 224 15.62 -9.41 -14.89
N VAL A 225 14.80 -9.04 -13.93
CA VAL A 225 13.81 -9.94 -13.30
C VAL A 225 12.74 -9.15 -12.58
N THR A 226 11.54 -9.70 -12.47
CA THR A 226 10.51 -9.24 -11.54
C THR A 226 10.42 -10.17 -10.33
N LEU A 227 10.11 -9.59 -9.15
CA LEU A 227 9.93 -10.34 -7.92
C LEU A 227 8.45 -10.60 -7.59
N GLY A 228 7.53 -10.29 -8.52
CA GLY A 228 6.11 -10.56 -8.36
C GLY A 228 5.74 -12.02 -8.61
N ASP A 229 4.51 -12.39 -8.23
CA ASP A 229 3.93 -13.71 -8.52
C ASP A 229 3.65 -13.93 -10.01
N ALA A 230 3.53 -12.86 -10.77
CA ALA A 230 3.34 -12.86 -12.22
C ALA A 230 4.34 -11.91 -12.90
N ARG A 231 4.51 -12.09 -14.22
CA ARG A 231 5.30 -11.17 -15.03
C ARG A 231 4.69 -9.76 -15.03
N ALA A 232 5.53 -8.76 -15.23
CA ALA A 232 5.07 -7.39 -15.45
C ALA A 232 4.21 -7.31 -16.73
N PRO A 233 3.32 -6.32 -16.83
CA PRO A 233 2.55 -6.10 -18.07
C PRO A 233 3.46 -5.67 -19.23
N ALA A 234 2.98 -5.83 -20.46
CA ALA A 234 3.67 -5.31 -21.64
C ALA A 234 4.06 -3.83 -21.49
N PRO A 235 5.21 -3.42 -22.01
CA PRO A 235 6.14 -4.17 -22.87
C PRO A 235 7.17 -5.04 -22.12
N TYR A 236 7.05 -5.23 -20.80
CA TYR A 236 8.00 -5.94 -19.94
C TYR A 236 7.63 -7.40 -19.67
N ASP A 237 6.58 -7.91 -20.31
CA ASP A 237 6.04 -9.26 -20.18
C ASP A 237 7.00 -10.39 -20.61
N LYS A 238 8.11 -10.03 -21.29
CA LYS A 238 9.19 -10.96 -21.62
C LYS A 238 10.20 -11.18 -20.49
N VAL A 239 10.19 -10.30 -19.47
CA VAL A 239 11.10 -10.43 -18.32
C VAL A 239 10.54 -11.49 -17.38
N PRO A 240 11.33 -12.52 -17.01
CA PRO A 240 10.84 -13.60 -16.17
C PRO A 240 10.62 -13.15 -14.72
N THR A 241 9.82 -13.92 -13.99
CA THR A 241 9.79 -13.87 -12.52
C THR A 241 10.88 -14.76 -11.94
N LEU A 242 11.25 -14.53 -10.67
CA LEU A 242 12.16 -15.46 -9.97
C LEU A 242 11.54 -16.86 -9.83
N LYS A 243 10.22 -16.96 -9.66
CA LYS A 243 9.53 -18.25 -9.59
C LYS A 243 9.66 -19.07 -10.87
N GLU A 244 9.53 -18.43 -12.03
CA GLU A 244 9.74 -19.10 -13.33
C GLU A 244 11.16 -19.60 -13.52
N LEU A 245 12.13 -19.00 -12.82
CA LEU A 245 13.54 -19.40 -12.83
C LEU A 245 13.88 -20.44 -11.73
N GLY A 246 12.86 -20.95 -11.02
CA GLY A 246 13.01 -22.00 -10.01
C GLY A 246 13.34 -21.51 -8.60
N TYR A 247 13.26 -20.21 -8.33
CA TYR A 247 13.44 -19.62 -7.00
C TYR A 247 12.09 -19.32 -6.38
N ASP A 248 11.78 -19.89 -5.20
CA ASP A 248 10.55 -19.58 -4.48
C ASP A 248 10.66 -18.23 -3.77
N VAL A 249 10.69 -17.17 -4.58
CA VAL A 249 10.77 -15.78 -4.14
C VAL A 249 9.63 -15.00 -4.78
N SER A 250 8.80 -14.40 -3.94
CA SER A 250 7.80 -13.44 -4.35
C SER A 250 7.67 -12.33 -3.32
N TYR A 251 7.65 -11.12 -3.79
CA TYR A 251 7.34 -9.94 -2.99
C TYR A 251 6.59 -8.93 -3.84
N GLU A 252 5.51 -8.42 -3.32
CA GLU A 252 4.69 -7.40 -3.99
C GLU A 252 4.26 -6.34 -2.98
N SER A 253 4.10 -5.10 -3.44
CA SER A 253 3.62 -3.99 -2.62
C SER A 253 2.19 -3.62 -3.04
N THR A 254 1.22 -4.10 -2.26
CA THR A 254 -0.20 -3.80 -2.48
C THR A 254 -0.58 -2.51 -1.77
N ASN A 255 -1.22 -1.61 -2.49
CA ASN A 255 -1.76 -0.34 -1.99
C ASN A 255 -3.25 -0.50 -1.69
N PHE A 256 -3.68 0.09 -0.58
CA PHE A 256 -5.06 -0.06 -0.11
C PHE A 256 -5.58 1.17 0.63
N ALA A 257 -6.90 1.27 0.73
CA ALA A 257 -7.57 2.22 1.60
C ALA A 257 -7.84 1.62 2.97
N MET A 258 -7.74 2.45 3.98
CA MET A 258 -8.09 2.14 5.36
C MET A 258 -8.72 3.33 6.06
N GLY A 259 -9.44 3.06 7.13
CA GLY A 259 -9.97 4.07 8.05
C GLY A 259 -9.53 3.79 9.48
N PRO A 260 -9.88 4.67 10.43
CA PRO A 260 -9.63 4.45 11.85
C PRO A 260 -10.32 3.16 12.34
N PRO A 261 -9.89 2.61 13.49
CA PRO A 261 -10.52 1.41 14.02
C PRO A 261 -11.99 1.63 14.39
N LYS A 262 -12.79 0.58 14.29
CA LYS A 262 -14.20 0.56 14.76
C LYS A 262 -15.12 1.55 14.05
N MET A 263 -14.89 1.80 12.75
CA MET A 263 -15.86 2.56 11.95
C MET A 263 -17.22 1.88 11.93
N ALA A 264 -18.28 2.67 11.93
CA ALA A 264 -19.65 2.17 11.81
C ALA A 264 -19.82 1.39 10.51
N LYS A 265 -20.55 0.27 10.57
CA LYS A 265 -20.68 -0.64 9.42
C LYS A 265 -21.33 0.02 8.21
N ASP A 266 -22.35 0.82 8.40
CA ASP A 266 -23.08 1.53 7.36
C ASP A 266 -22.17 2.52 6.60
N VAL A 267 -21.35 3.29 7.32
CA VAL A 267 -20.35 4.19 6.71
C VAL A 267 -19.27 3.39 5.99
N THR A 268 -18.81 2.29 6.59
CA THR A 268 -17.81 1.40 5.99
C THR A 268 -18.33 0.80 4.68
N ASP A 269 -19.56 0.30 4.65
CA ASP A 269 -20.19 -0.30 3.47
C ASP A 269 -20.30 0.72 2.31
N ILE A 270 -20.67 1.97 2.61
CA ILE A 270 -20.72 3.05 1.61
C ILE A 270 -19.34 3.29 1.00
N LEU A 271 -18.31 3.40 1.84
CA LEU A 271 -16.93 3.64 1.40
C LEU A 271 -16.38 2.46 0.59
N VAL A 272 -16.55 1.23 1.08
CA VAL A 272 -16.11 0.01 0.38
C VAL A 272 -16.77 -0.08 -0.99
N LYS A 273 -18.08 0.19 -1.09
CA LYS A 273 -18.80 0.20 -2.37
C LYS A 273 -18.23 1.24 -3.33
N ALA A 274 -17.99 2.46 -2.85
CA ALA A 274 -17.46 3.55 -3.67
C ALA A 274 -16.03 3.25 -4.14
N ILE A 275 -15.15 2.77 -3.25
CA ILE A 275 -13.77 2.37 -3.58
C ILE A 275 -13.78 1.22 -4.58
N LYS A 276 -14.56 0.15 -4.31
CA LYS A 276 -14.70 -0.97 -5.24
C LYS A 276 -15.11 -0.51 -6.62
N GLN A 277 -16.11 0.35 -6.73
CA GLN A 277 -16.55 0.88 -8.02
C GLN A 277 -15.44 1.71 -8.68
N ALA A 278 -14.77 2.59 -7.95
CA ALA A 278 -13.70 3.45 -8.47
C ALA A 278 -12.55 2.64 -9.07
N VAL A 279 -12.12 1.56 -8.40
CA VAL A 279 -10.99 0.75 -8.88
C VAL A 279 -11.36 -0.18 -10.03
N HIS A 280 -12.65 -0.45 -10.26
CA HIS A 280 -13.13 -1.25 -11.41
C HIS A 280 -13.44 -0.42 -12.65
N GLU A 281 -13.29 0.91 -12.58
CA GLU A 281 -13.42 1.76 -13.76
C GLU A 281 -12.38 1.38 -14.82
N PRO A 282 -12.77 1.20 -16.09
CA PRO A 282 -11.84 0.84 -17.17
C PRO A 282 -10.66 1.81 -17.29
N GLU A 283 -10.91 3.10 -17.05
CA GLU A 283 -9.90 4.15 -17.08
C GLU A 283 -8.86 3.95 -15.96
N TYR A 284 -9.29 3.51 -14.77
CA TYR A 284 -8.36 3.21 -13.67
C TYR A 284 -7.53 1.95 -13.97
N VAL A 285 -8.13 0.90 -14.52
CA VAL A 285 -7.41 -0.30 -14.94
C VAL A 285 -6.33 0.04 -15.97
N LYS A 286 -6.71 0.84 -16.98
CA LYS A 286 -5.76 1.35 -17.99
C LYS A 286 -4.66 2.19 -17.34
N PHE A 287 -5.01 3.10 -16.44
CA PHE A 287 -4.05 3.93 -15.71
C PHE A 287 -3.04 3.09 -14.93
N CYS A 288 -3.47 2.02 -14.25
CA CYS A 288 -2.57 1.09 -13.56
C CYS A 288 -1.57 0.47 -14.55
N THR A 289 -2.04 -0.03 -15.70
CA THR A 289 -1.19 -0.62 -16.73
C THR A 289 -0.15 0.38 -17.26
N GLU A 290 -0.56 1.61 -17.55
CA GLU A 290 0.33 2.68 -18.03
C GLU A 290 1.40 3.07 -16.99
N ARG A 291 1.12 2.85 -15.71
CA ARG A 291 2.04 3.06 -14.58
C ARG A 291 2.81 1.82 -14.16
N ASN A 292 2.68 0.72 -14.93
CA ASN A 292 3.31 -0.56 -14.63
C ASN A 292 2.95 -1.10 -13.23
N ALA A 293 1.73 -0.81 -12.80
CA ALA A 293 1.10 -1.41 -11.64
C ALA A 293 0.08 -2.47 -12.10
N ARG A 294 -0.01 -3.56 -11.36
CA ARG A 294 -1.10 -4.52 -11.56
C ARG A 294 -2.35 -4.00 -10.88
N TRP A 295 -3.42 -3.84 -11.64
CA TRP A 295 -4.72 -3.67 -11.04
C TRP A 295 -5.08 -4.93 -10.25
N GLU A 296 -5.44 -4.75 -8.98
CA GLU A 296 -5.84 -5.85 -8.11
C GLU A 296 -6.79 -5.33 -7.03
N TYR A 297 -7.98 -5.89 -6.98
CA TYR A 297 -8.93 -5.61 -5.92
C TYR A 297 -9.11 -6.82 -5.00
N ILE A 298 -8.65 -6.67 -3.77
CA ILE A 298 -8.90 -7.60 -2.68
C ILE A 298 -9.93 -6.95 -1.77
N PRO A 299 -11.11 -7.57 -1.60
CA PRO A 299 -12.15 -7.01 -0.74
C PRO A 299 -11.72 -7.07 0.74
N PRO A 300 -12.24 -6.18 1.60
CA PRO A 300 -11.81 -6.03 3.00
C PRO A 300 -11.76 -7.33 3.80
N GLU A 301 -12.74 -8.20 3.62
CA GLU A 301 -12.86 -9.49 4.32
C GLU A 301 -11.71 -10.45 4.04
N ASN A 302 -11.03 -10.32 2.90
CA ASN A 302 -9.92 -11.16 2.50
C ASN A 302 -8.55 -10.52 2.78
N MET A 303 -8.48 -9.21 3.06
CA MET A 303 -7.22 -8.47 3.18
C MET A 303 -6.39 -8.95 4.36
N VAL A 304 -6.99 -9.07 5.54
CA VAL A 304 -6.27 -9.44 6.76
C VAL A 304 -5.59 -10.79 6.60
N SER A 305 -6.30 -11.81 6.10
CA SER A 305 -5.72 -13.15 5.91
C SER A 305 -4.55 -13.16 4.91
N GLN A 306 -4.62 -12.34 3.87
CA GLN A 306 -3.52 -12.20 2.90
C GLN A 306 -2.33 -11.45 3.50
N PHE A 307 -2.58 -10.41 4.28
CA PHE A 307 -1.51 -9.68 4.95
C PHE A 307 -0.84 -10.49 6.05
N ASP A 308 -1.57 -11.38 6.74
CA ASP A 308 -1.00 -12.33 7.70
C ASP A 308 0.00 -13.30 7.03
N LYS A 309 -0.33 -13.80 5.84
CA LYS A 309 0.60 -14.62 5.06
C LYS A 309 1.86 -13.82 4.70
N ARG A 310 1.67 -12.60 4.21
CA ARG A 310 2.80 -11.69 3.86
C ARG A 310 3.63 -11.34 5.09
N ARG A 311 3.00 -11.08 6.23
CA ARG A 311 3.69 -10.79 7.50
C ARG A 311 4.67 -11.88 7.89
N LYS A 312 4.28 -13.16 7.75
CA LYS A 312 5.18 -14.30 8.04
C LYS A 312 6.45 -14.24 7.20
N VAL A 313 6.32 -13.96 5.90
CA VAL A 313 7.45 -13.83 4.98
C VAL A 313 8.35 -12.65 5.38
N VAL A 314 7.76 -11.48 5.63
CA VAL A 314 8.51 -10.27 6.03
C VAL A 314 9.20 -10.49 7.38
N GLN A 315 8.51 -11.12 8.35
CA GLN A 315 9.07 -11.44 9.66
C GLN A 315 10.29 -12.37 9.56
N GLU A 316 10.22 -13.39 8.72
CA GLU A 316 11.35 -14.30 8.49
C GLU A 316 12.55 -13.57 7.86
N ILE A 317 12.30 -12.72 6.85
CA ILE A 317 13.34 -11.90 6.21
C ILE A 317 14.01 -10.98 7.23
N MET A 318 13.21 -10.25 8.00
CA MET A 318 13.71 -9.31 9.00
C MET A 318 14.41 -10.00 10.16
N GLY A 319 13.92 -11.19 10.57
CA GLY A 319 14.57 -11.99 11.60
C GLY A 319 16.00 -12.38 11.22
N LYS A 320 16.18 -12.83 9.97
CA LYS A 320 17.52 -13.17 9.45
C LYS A 320 18.44 -11.95 9.29
N ALA A 321 17.87 -10.77 9.05
CA ALA A 321 18.60 -9.52 8.97
C ALA A 321 18.86 -8.87 10.35
N GLY A 322 18.42 -9.47 11.46
CA GLY A 322 18.58 -8.91 12.81
C GLY A 322 17.78 -7.63 13.06
N LEU A 323 16.70 -7.42 12.30
CA LEU A 323 15.90 -6.19 12.34
C LEU A 323 14.60 -6.34 13.14
N LEU A 324 14.28 -7.53 13.64
CA LEU A 324 13.16 -7.70 14.54
C LEU A 324 13.48 -7.02 15.86
N LYS A 325 12.63 -6.07 16.25
CA LYS A 325 12.61 -5.53 17.59
C LYS A 325 11.41 -6.13 18.29
N GLU A 326 11.63 -6.78 19.42
CA GLU A 326 10.55 -7.18 20.31
C GLU A 326 9.69 -5.94 20.60
N ALA A 327 8.38 -6.07 20.43
CA ALA A 327 7.46 -5.03 20.82
C ALA A 327 7.56 -4.86 22.34
N LYS A 328 8.16 -3.74 22.77
CA LYS A 328 8.10 -3.32 24.18
C LYS A 328 6.68 -2.89 24.52
#